data_ad5b21b61389458a0907ab85afff7339
#
_entry.id   ad5b21b61389458a0907ab85afff7339
#
_cell.length_a   1.000
_cell.length_b   1.000
_cell.length_c   1.000
_cell.angle_alpha   90.00
_cell.angle_beta   90.00
_cell.angle_gamma   90.00
#
_symmetry.space_group_name_H-M   'P 1'
#
loop_
_entity.id
_entity.type
_entity.pdbx_description
1 polymer ?
#
loop_
_entity_poly.entity_id
_entity_poly.type
_entity_poly.pdbx_seq_one_letter_code
_entity_poly.pdbx_strand_id
1 'polypeptide(L)'
;RFHNMVSSRKLHIIPRKGEYFLLDKGAGDHVSRTIFALPGKLGKGVLVTPTVHGNLLVGPTAADIEDKEGTNTTASGLAAIYEKAGQNVRDLPLKKVITSFAGLRAHEGGNDFIIEEASDAPGFIDCAGIESPGLTSAPAVGLMVADILRDKMHLQRNPDFQGRRKGILNPALLSIE
;
A
#
# COMPACT_ATOMS: atom_id res chain seq x y z
N ARG A 1 7.03 16.88 -1.54
CA ARG A 1 7.97 17.82 -2.15
C ARG A 1 7.24 19.02 -2.73
N PHE A 2 6.27 18.84 -3.64
CA PHE A 2 5.54 19.94 -4.30
C PHE A 2 4.78 20.83 -3.30
N HIS A 3 4.04 20.24 -2.37
CA HIS A 3 3.39 20.99 -1.30
C HIS A 3 4.37 21.96 -0.61
N ASN A 4 5.54 21.46 -0.23
CA ASN A 4 6.56 22.25 0.48
C ASN A 4 7.20 23.38 -0.37
N MET A 5 6.91 23.42 -1.68
CA MET A 5 7.35 24.53 -2.57
C MET A 5 6.33 25.64 -2.63
N VAL A 6 5.05 25.36 -2.41
CA VAL A 6 3.94 26.31 -2.61
C VAL A 6 3.27 26.74 -1.32
N SER A 7 3.34 25.95 -0.26
CA SER A 7 2.72 26.21 1.05
C SER A 7 3.76 26.59 2.11
N SER A 8 3.38 27.46 3.03
CA SER A 8 4.14 27.78 4.24
C SER A 8 4.10 26.64 5.27
N ARG A 9 2.94 25.95 5.37
CA ARG A 9 2.82 24.70 6.12
C ARG A 9 3.68 23.63 5.46
N LYS A 10 4.54 22.96 6.21
CA LYS A 10 5.42 21.92 5.65
C LYS A 10 4.89 20.53 6.03
N LEU A 11 4.74 19.67 5.03
CA LEU A 11 4.46 18.25 5.21
C LEU A 11 5.76 17.46 5.26
N HIS A 12 5.83 16.51 6.18
CA HIS A 12 6.99 15.65 6.36
C HIS A 12 6.60 14.19 6.15
N ILE A 13 6.84 13.69 4.95
CA ILE A 13 6.59 12.28 4.63
C ILE A 13 7.80 11.44 5.00
N ILE A 14 7.57 10.48 5.89
CA ILE A 14 8.56 9.52 6.36
C ILE A 14 8.36 8.21 5.59
N PRO A 15 9.37 7.72 4.86
CA PRO A 15 9.27 6.42 4.21
C PRO A 15 9.21 5.32 5.28
N ARG A 16 8.07 4.65 5.39
CA ARG A 16 7.92 3.48 6.28
C ARG A 16 8.11 2.20 5.48
N LYS A 17 9.30 1.64 5.57
CA LYS A 17 9.69 0.43 4.84
C LYS A 17 8.95 -0.79 5.37
N GLY A 18 8.41 -1.59 4.45
CA GLY A 18 7.88 -2.92 4.70
C GLY A 18 8.60 -3.95 3.86
N GLU A 19 9.30 -4.86 4.50
CA GLU A 19 10.01 -5.95 3.85
C GLU A 19 9.18 -7.23 3.89
N TYR A 20 9.30 -8.08 2.86
CA TYR A 20 8.52 -9.31 2.69
C TYR A 20 9.38 -10.47 2.22
N PHE A 21 8.97 -11.67 2.61
CA PHE A 21 9.30 -12.91 1.92
C PHE A 21 8.14 -13.36 1.03
N LEU A 22 8.46 -13.83 -0.17
CA LEU A 22 7.56 -14.60 -1.02
C LEU A 22 8.04 -16.03 -1.04
N LEU A 23 7.16 -16.96 -0.68
CA LEU A 23 7.43 -18.40 -0.68
C LEU A 23 6.86 -19.04 -1.95
N ASP A 24 7.47 -20.16 -2.32
CA ASP A 24 7.03 -20.99 -3.44
C ASP A 24 5.57 -21.45 -3.30
N LYS A 25 4.95 -21.83 -4.41
CA LYS A 25 3.57 -22.34 -4.45
C LYS A 25 3.36 -23.58 -3.59
N GLY A 26 4.40 -24.40 -3.41
CA GLY A 26 4.35 -25.53 -2.50
C GLY A 26 4.17 -25.16 -1.01
N ALA A 27 4.16 -23.87 -0.68
CA ALA A 27 3.81 -23.34 0.64
C ALA A 27 2.42 -22.65 0.67
N GLY A 28 1.76 -22.50 -0.46
CA GLY A 28 0.55 -21.71 -0.60
C GLY A 28 -0.63 -22.18 0.24
N ASP A 29 -0.77 -23.46 0.41
CA ASP A 29 -1.87 -24.10 1.16
C ASP A 29 -1.62 -24.15 2.68
N HIS A 30 -0.50 -23.60 3.15
CA HIS A 30 -0.13 -23.64 4.57
C HIS A 30 -1.16 -22.88 5.43
N VAL A 31 -1.75 -21.81 4.91
CA VAL A 31 -2.88 -21.10 5.51
C VAL A 31 -3.93 -20.78 4.44
N SER A 32 -5.21 -20.88 4.78
CA SER A 32 -6.32 -20.59 3.86
C SER A 32 -6.82 -19.16 3.89
N ARG A 33 -6.34 -18.37 4.84
CA ARG A 33 -6.73 -16.96 5.07
C ARG A 33 -5.50 -16.17 5.52
N THR A 34 -5.57 -14.85 5.38
CA THR A 34 -4.56 -13.97 5.99
C THR A 34 -4.60 -14.09 7.50
N ILE A 35 -3.47 -14.43 8.09
CA ILE A 35 -3.28 -14.49 9.54
C ILE A 35 -2.62 -13.19 9.99
N PHE A 36 -3.26 -12.51 10.93
CA PHE A 36 -2.78 -11.29 11.56
C PHE A 36 -2.21 -11.58 12.94
N ALA A 37 -1.13 -10.91 13.29
CA ALA A 37 -0.75 -10.77 14.70
C ALA A 37 -1.71 -9.82 15.43
N LEU A 38 -1.75 -9.88 16.76
CA LEU A 38 -2.39 -8.82 17.54
C LEU A 38 -1.68 -7.50 17.24
N PRO A 39 -2.45 -6.40 17.03
CA PRO A 39 -1.86 -5.10 16.73
C PRO A 39 -0.90 -4.63 17.85
N GLY A 40 0.29 -4.22 17.46
CA GLY A 40 1.26 -3.59 18.36
C GLY A 40 1.35 -2.08 18.11
N LYS A 41 2.31 -1.42 18.77
CA LYS A 41 2.54 0.04 18.63
C LYS A 41 2.84 0.48 17.18
N LEU A 42 3.43 -0.40 16.36
CA LEU A 42 3.77 -0.14 14.95
C LEU A 42 2.76 -0.75 13.97
N GLY A 43 1.53 -1.04 14.42
CA GLY A 43 0.44 -1.54 13.59
C GLY A 43 0.24 -3.05 13.65
N LYS A 44 -0.19 -3.66 12.53
CA LYS A 44 -0.70 -5.03 12.46
C LYS A 44 0.36 -6.14 12.57
N GLY A 45 1.65 -5.79 12.65
CA GLY A 45 2.74 -6.76 12.72
C GLY A 45 2.99 -7.50 11.41
N VAL A 46 3.70 -8.64 11.52
CA VAL A 46 3.99 -9.52 10.38
C VAL A 46 2.77 -10.41 10.11
N LEU A 47 2.32 -10.41 8.87
CA LEU A 47 1.20 -11.22 8.38
C LEU A 47 1.71 -12.45 7.64
N VAL A 48 0.87 -13.47 7.58
CA VAL A 48 1.05 -14.63 6.70
C VAL A 48 -0.18 -14.69 5.79
N THR A 49 0.02 -14.52 4.48
CA THR A 49 -1.06 -14.30 3.52
C THR A 49 -0.92 -15.22 2.30
N PRO A 50 -1.94 -16.05 2.00
CA PRO A 50 -1.96 -16.79 0.74
C PRO A 50 -2.22 -15.81 -0.41
N THR A 51 -1.53 -16.00 -1.53
CA THR A 51 -1.71 -15.16 -2.71
C THR A 51 -2.66 -15.80 -3.71
N VAL A 52 -3.23 -15.00 -4.60
CA VAL A 52 -4.13 -15.48 -5.68
C VAL A 52 -3.42 -16.40 -6.68
N HIS A 53 -2.10 -16.38 -6.72
CA HIS A 53 -1.29 -17.22 -7.59
C HIS A 53 -0.79 -18.51 -6.92
N GLY A 54 -1.22 -18.76 -5.68
CA GLY A 54 -0.87 -19.96 -4.93
C GLY A 54 0.46 -19.89 -4.18
N ASN A 55 1.08 -18.71 -4.10
CA ASN A 55 2.26 -18.48 -3.27
C ASN A 55 1.85 -18.10 -1.84
N LEU A 56 2.82 -18.07 -0.92
CA LEU A 56 2.62 -17.55 0.42
C LEU A 56 3.48 -16.30 0.62
N LEU A 57 2.86 -15.22 1.10
CA LEU A 57 3.52 -13.95 1.40
C LEU A 57 3.65 -13.79 2.92
N VAL A 58 4.85 -13.46 3.40
CA VAL A 58 5.13 -13.27 4.82
C VAL A 58 5.77 -11.90 5.03
N GLY A 59 5.16 -11.06 5.83
CA GLY A 59 5.51 -9.66 6.04
C GLY A 59 4.25 -8.81 6.28
N PRO A 60 4.37 -7.49 6.33
CA PRO A 60 5.60 -6.70 6.23
C PRO A 60 6.33 -6.51 7.56
N THR A 61 7.54 -5.99 7.47
CA THR A 61 8.13 -5.22 8.56
C THR A 61 7.52 -3.81 8.61
N ALA A 62 7.87 -3.03 9.64
CA ALA A 62 7.56 -1.61 9.71
C ALA A 62 8.78 -0.89 10.32
N ALA A 63 9.53 -0.20 9.47
CA ALA A 63 10.71 0.56 9.87
C ALA A 63 10.70 1.91 9.17
N ASP A 64 10.76 2.98 9.94
CA ASP A 64 10.91 4.32 9.39
C ASP A 64 12.36 4.53 8.96
N ILE A 65 12.56 5.03 7.74
CA ILE A 65 13.86 5.27 7.15
C ILE A 65 13.93 6.69 6.58
N GLU A 66 15.14 7.18 6.33
CA GLU A 66 15.31 8.51 5.72
C GLU A 66 15.35 8.46 4.19
N ASP A 67 15.90 7.37 3.65
CA ASP A 67 16.05 7.20 2.21
C ASP A 67 14.69 6.92 1.53
N LYS A 68 14.25 7.87 0.73
CA LYS A 68 12.98 7.79 -0.02
C LYS A 68 13.01 6.83 -1.21
N GLU A 69 14.17 6.30 -1.54
CA GLU A 69 14.39 5.28 -2.58
C GLU A 69 14.82 3.92 -1.99
N GLY A 70 14.87 3.81 -0.66
CA GLY A 70 15.41 2.67 0.08
C GLY A 70 14.56 1.41 0.02
N THR A 71 14.31 0.86 -1.17
CA THR A 71 13.51 -0.36 -1.41
C THR A 71 14.31 -1.66 -1.32
N ASN A 72 15.58 -1.61 -0.93
CA ASN A 72 16.37 -2.80 -0.64
C ASN A 72 15.88 -3.53 0.61
N THR A 73 16.01 -4.84 0.64
CA THR A 73 15.82 -5.64 1.86
C THR A 73 17.07 -5.62 2.73
N THR A 74 16.89 -5.83 4.03
CA THR A 74 17.99 -5.82 5.01
C THR A 74 18.02 -7.14 5.78
N ALA A 75 19.21 -7.57 6.19
CA ALA A 75 19.37 -8.78 6.99
C ALA A 75 18.56 -8.72 8.29
N SER A 76 18.53 -7.54 8.94
CA SER A 76 17.78 -7.33 10.18
C SER A 76 16.26 -7.37 9.96
N GLY A 77 15.75 -6.77 8.87
CA GLY A 77 14.33 -6.79 8.54
C GLY A 77 13.86 -8.21 8.20
N LEU A 78 14.61 -8.94 7.40
CA LEU A 78 14.30 -10.33 7.06
C LEU A 78 14.38 -11.26 8.29
N ALA A 79 15.34 -11.07 9.19
CA ALA A 79 15.42 -11.80 10.45
C ALA A 79 14.21 -11.52 11.35
N ALA A 80 13.75 -10.27 11.41
CA ALA A 80 12.55 -9.90 12.17
C ALA A 80 11.27 -10.54 11.61
N ILE A 81 11.16 -10.71 10.28
CA ILE A 81 10.05 -11.44 9.68
C ILE A 81 10.09 -12.90 10.10
N TYR A 82 11.28 -13.53 10.01
CA TYR A 82 11.47 -14.93 10.39
C TYR A 82 11.01 -15.20 11.82
N GLU A 83 11.45 -14.38 12.76
CA GLU A 83 11.11 -14.52 14.18
C GLU A 83 9.61 -14.32 14.43
N LYS A 84 9.05 -13.18 13.95
CA LYS A 84 7.67 -12.79 14.24
C LYS A 84 6.64 -13.66 13.53
N ALA A 85 6.94 -14.14 12.33
CA ALA A 85 6.03 -15.01 11.60
C ALA A 85 5.83 -16.35 12.30
N GLY A 86 6.91 -16.92 12.89
CA GLY A 86 6.84 -18.15 13.66
C GLY A 86 6.00 -18.07 14.94
N GLN A 87 5.81 -16.87 15.47
CA GLN A 87 4.93 -16.65 16.61
C GLN A 87 3.43 -16.73 16.22
N ASN A 88 3.10 -16.40 14.97
CA ASN A 88 1.73 -16.36 14.48
C ASN A 88 1.28 -17.67 13.85
N VAL A 89 2.18 -18.34 13.13
CA VAL A 89 1.88 -19.57 12.40
C VAL A 89 3.02 -20.54 12.64
N ARG A 90 2.68 -21.73 13.15
CA ARG A 90 3.66 -22.80 13.41
C ARG A 90 4.16 -23.41 12.11
N ASP A 91 5.37 -23.93 12.14
CA ASP A 91 5.97 -24.74 11.08
C ASP A 91 5.97 -24.08 9.69
N LEU A 92 6.05 -22.73 9.64
CA LEU A 92 6.16 -22.01 8.38
C LEU A 92 7.33 -22.52 7.56
N PRO A 93 7.11 -22.94 6.30
CA PRO A 93 8.14 -23.53 5.47
C PRO A 93 9.08 -22.47 4.87
N LEU A 94 9.75 -21.68 5.70
CA LEU A 94 10.60 -20.56 5.30
C LEU A 94 11.82 -20.98 4.43
N LYS A 95 12.15 -22.27 4.40
CA LYS A 95 13.12 -22.82 3.43
C LYS A 95 12.63 -22.74 1.97
N LYS A 96 11.32 -22.53 1.76
CA LYS A 96 10.71 -22.37 0.44
C LYS A 96 10.64 -20.91 -0.02
N VAL A 97 11.36 -19.99 0.62
CA VAL A 97 11.48 -18.60 0.14
C VAL A 97 12.13 -18.59 -1.23
N ILE A 98 11.46 -17.97 -2.21
CA ILE A 98 11.95 -17.80 -3.59
C ILE A 98 12.47 -16.40 -3.86
N THR A 99 11.97 -15.39 -3.12
CA THR A 99 12.47 -14.02 -3.21
C THR A 99 12.09 -13.20 -1.98
N SER A 100 12.75 -12.08 -1.82
CA SER A 100 12.40 -11.05 -0.86
C SER A 100 12.33 -9.69 -1.56
N PHE A 101 11.49 -8.81 -1.07
CA PHE A 101 11.34 -7.45 -1.59
C PHE A 101 10.89 -6.50 -0.50
N ALA A 102 10.99 -5.21 -0.76
CA ALA A 102 10.51 -4.17 0.13
C ALA A 102 9.76 -3.09 -0.65
N GLY A 103 8.85 -2.42 0.05
CA GLY A 103 8.14 -1.24 -0.42
C GLY A 103 8.12 -0.17 0.65
N LEU A 104 7.89 1.07 0.23
CA LEU A 104 7.81 2.23 1.10
C LEU A 104 6.37 2.72 1.20
N ARG A 105 5.89 2.91 2.42
CA ARG A 105 4.63 3.59 2.70
C ARG A 105 4.91 5.07 2.95
N ALA A 106 4.06 5.93 2.44
CA ALA A 106 4.17 7.38 2.61
C ALA A 106 3.58 7.81 3.96
N HIS A 107 4.26 7.45 5.07
CA HIS A 107 3.79 7.80 6.41
C HIS A 107 3.95 9.29 6.67
N GLU A 108 2.90 9.92 7.20
CA GLU A 108 2.92 11.27 7.73
C GLU A 108 2.61 11.21 9.23
N GLY A 109 3.18 12.13 10.01
CA GLY A 109 3.10 12.08 11.48
C GLY A 109 1.69 12.26 12.07
N GLY A 110 0.68 12.56 11.24
CA GLY A 110 -0.73 12.51 11.59
C GLY A 110 -1.28 11.08 11.61
N ASN A 111 -2.54 10.95 12.00
CA ASN A 111 -3.20 9.65 12.08
C ASN A 111 -4.15 9.39 10.91
N ASP A 112 -4.17 10.25 9.89
CA ASP A 112 -5.07 10.13 8.74
C ASP A 112 -4.42 10.66 7.46
N PHE A 113 -5.07 10.37 6.32
CA PHE A 113 -4.68 10.91 5.03
C PHE A 113 -4.92 12.41 4.97
N ILE A 114 -4.06 13.13 4.27
CA ILE A 114 -4.22 14.56 4.01
C ILE A 114 -4.88 14.70 2.63
N ILE A 115 -6.20 14.94 2.61
CA ILE A 115 -6.99 15.14 1.40
C ILE A 115 -7.66 16.49 1.53
N GLU A 116 -6.96 17.55 1.14
CA GLU A 116 -7.43 18.92 1.33
C GLU A 116 -6.81 19.87 0.33
N GLU A 117 -7.40 21.04 0.17
CA GLU A 117 -6.72 22.15 -0.49
C GLU A 117 -5.79 22.85 0.49
N ALA A 118 -4.57 23.16 0.04
CA ALA A 118 -3.63 23.93 0.83
C ALA A 118 -4.19 25.33 1.14
N SER A 119 -4.33 25.66 2.42
CA SER A 119 -5.00 26.89 2.88
C SER A 119 -4.35 28.21 2.40
N ASP A 120 -3.07 28.16 2.08
CA ASP A 120 -2.26 29.30 1.63
C ASP A 120 -1.81 29.18 0.16
N ALA A 121 -2.29 28.16 -0.56
CA ALA A 121 -2.04 27.95 -1.98
C ALA A 121 -3.34 27.57 -2.71
N PRO A 122 -4.24 28.52 -2.99
CA PRO A 122 -5.51 28.24 -3.65
C PRO A 122 -5.35 27.51 -4.98
N GLY A 123 -6.14 26.46 -5.17
CA GLY A 123 -6.06 25.56 -6.34
C GLY A 123 -5.07 24.42 -6.20
N PHE A 124 -4.26 24.39 -5.14
CA PHE A 124 -3.36 23.27 -4.87
C PHE A 124 -4.02 22.27 -3.93
N ILE A 125 -4.34 21.10 -4.44
CA ILE A 125 -5.01 20.02 -3.69
C ILE A 125 -4.01 18.94 -3.36
N ASP A 126 -3.88 18.62 -2.08
CA ASP A 126 -3.06 17.55 -1.58
C ASP A 126 -3.80 16.22 -1.53
N CYS A 127 -3.10 15.15 -1.90
CA CYS A 127 -3.41 13.77 -1.58
C CYS A 127 -2.14 13.16 -1.01
N ALA A 128 -1.86 13.40 0.26
CA ALA A 128 -0.60 13.07 0.91
C ALA A 128 -0.80 12.16 2.13
N GLY A 129 0.28 11.53 2.59
CA GLY A 129 0.23 10.62 3.73
C GLY A 129 -0.61 9.36 3.47
N ILE A 130 -0.80 8.99 2.19
CA ILE A 130 -1.63 7.84 1.84
C ILE A 130 -0.83 6.55 2.00
N GLU A 131 -1.10 5.86 3.07
CA GLU A 131 -0.59 4.51 3.36
C GLU A 131 -1.74 3.49 3.41
N SER A 132 -1.62 2.37 4.11
CA SER A 132 -2.73 1.41 4.24
C SER A 132 -3.88 2.01 5.08
N PRO A 133 -5.14 1.95 4.60
CA PRO A 133 -5.69 1.17 3.47
C PRO A 133 -5.90 1.98 2.16
N GLY A 134 -4.95 2.78 1.72
CA GLY A 134 -5.07 3.73 0.62
C GLY A 134 -5.62 3.12 -0.68
N LEU A 135 -5.20 1.92 -1.06
CA LEU A 135 -5.71 1.27 -2.28
C LEU A 135 -7.22 1.01 -2.20
N THR A 136 -7.70 0.50 -1.06
CA THR A 136 -9.13 0.25 -0.83
C THR A 136 -9.92 1.56 -0.73
N SER A 137 -9.31 2.61 -0.18
CA SER A 137 -9.93 3.93 0.00
C SER A 137 -9.87 4.80 -1.27
N ALA A 138 -9.09 4.41 -2.28
CA ALA A 138 -8.85 5.23 -3.47
C ALA A 138 -10.12 5.75 -4.16
N PRO A 139 -11.21 4.96 -4.31
CA PRO A 139 -12.45 5.49 -4.88
C PRO A 139 -13.07 6.61 -4.05
N ALA A 140 -13.05 6.48 -2.71
CA ALA A 140 -13.58 7.51 -1.81
C ALA A 140 -12.71 8.78 -1.84
N VAL A 141 -11.37 8.63 -1.83
CA VAL A 141 -10.43 9.74 -1.99
C VAL A 141 -10.68 10.47 -3.31
N GLY A 142 -10.88 9.73 -4.40
CA GLY A 142 -11.21 10.31 -5.70
C GLY A 142 -12.50 11.13 -5.70
N LEU A 143 -13.54 10.67 -4.98
CA LEU A 143 -14.79 11.42 -4.82
C LEU A 143 -14.57 12.70 -4.00
N MET A 144 -13.84 12.64 -2.89
CA MET A 144 -13.50 13.82 -2.07
C MET A 144 -12.78 14.90 -2.91
N VAL A 145 -11.77 14.49 -3.68
CA VAL A 145 -11.05 15.42 -4.57
C VAL A 145 -11.98 16.00 -5.65
N ALA A 146 -12.84 15.18 -6.23
CA ALA A 146 -13.81 15.63 -7.23
C ALA A 146 -14.81 16.64 -6.67
N ASP A 147 -15.22 16.48 -5.41
CA ASP A 147 -16.11 17.43 -4.73
C ASP A 147 -15.41 18.78 -4.48
N ILE A 148 -14.15 18.77 -3.98
CA ILE A 148 -13.34 19.98 -3.82
C ILE A 148 -13.21 20.73 -5.16
N LEU A 149 -12.91 20.01 -6.26
CA LEU A 149 -12.77 20.58 -7.59
C LEU A 149 -14.10 21.14 -8.12
N ARG A 150 -15.21 20.43 -7.89
CA ARG A 150 -16.55 20.87 -8.34
C ARG A 150 -16.94 22.19 -7.71
N ASP A 151 -16.72 22.31 -6.39
CA ASP A 151 -17.09 23.52 -5.64
C ASP A 151 -16.28 24.74 -6.09
N LYS A 152 -15.01 24.53 -6.48
CA LYS A 152 -14.12 25.62 -6.90
C LYS A 152 -14.23 26.01 -8.37
N MET A 153 -14.36 25.02 -9.24
CA MET A 153 -14.27 25.22 -10.69
C MET A 153 -15.64 25.27 -11.35
N HIS A 154 -16.74 25.15 -10.59
CA HIS A 154 -18.09 25.06 -11.11
C HIS A 154 -18.23 24.05 -12.27
N LEU A 155 -17.57 22.89 -12.11
CA LEU A 155 -17.51 21.87 -13.15
C LEU A 155 -18.90 21.35 -13.49
N GLN A 156 -19.18 21.30 -14.79
CA GLN A 156 -20.42 20.71 -15.31
C GLN A 156 -20.20 19.23 -15.62
N ARG A 157 -21.27 18.44 -15.43
CA ARG A 157 -21.22 17.01 -15.78
C ARG A 157 -21.05 16.87 -17.29
N ASN A 158 -20.07 16.07 -17.72
CA ASN A 158 -19.93 15.69 -19.11
C ASN A 158 -21.05 14.70 -19.47
N PRO A 159 -22.01 15.03 -20.35
CA PRO A 159 -23.12 14.14 -20.73
C PRO A 159 -22.62 12.89 -21.48
N ASP A 160 -21.48 12.98 -22.16
CA ASP A 160 -20.90 11.90 -22.97
C ASP A 160 -19.95 10.99 -22.14
N PHE A 161 -19.88 11.20 -20.81
CA PHE A 161 -19.01 10.40 -19.98
C PHE A 161 -19.44 8.94 -19.93
N GLN A 162 -18.57 8.06 -20.42
CA GLN A 162 -18.75 6.63 -20.38
C GLN A 162 -18.22 6.06 -19.03
N GLY A 163 -19.11 5.95 -18.05
CA GLY A 163 -18.78 5.44 -16.71
C GLY A 163 -18.44 3.95 -16.63
N ARG A 164 -18.72 3.21 -17.71
CA ARG A 164 -18.39 1.78 -17.78
C ARG A 164 -17.28 1.56 -18.80
N ARG A 165 -16.21 0.94 -18.36
CA ARG A 165 -15.16 0.43 -19.26
C ARG A 165 -15.46 -1.03 -19.63
N LYS A 166 -15.17 -1.40 -20.88
CA LYS A 166 -14.99 -2.82 -21.21
C LYS A 166 -13.86 -3.36 -20.34
N GLY A 167 -14.01 -4.56 -19.83
CA GLY A 167 -12.94 -5.24 -19.08
C GLY A 167 -11.66 -5.34 -19.92
N ILE A 168 -10.53 -5.52 -19.25
CA ILE A 168 -9.27 -5.83 -19.94
C ILE A 168 -9.47 -7.15 -20.66
N LEU A 169 -9.13 -7.15 -21.95
CA LEU A 169 -9.16 -8.36 -22.77
C LEU A 169 -8.30 -9.44 -22.09
N ASN A 170 -8.91 -10.58 -21.78
CA ASN A 170 -8.16 -11.71 -21.26
C ASN A 170 -7.77 -12.63 -22.43
N PRO A 171 -6.49 -12.68 -22.84
CA PRO A 171 -6.06 -13.48 -23.98
C PRO A 171 -6.35 -14.99 -23.83
N ALA A 172 -6.41 -15.47 -22.57
CA ALA A 172 -6.72 -16.88 -22.29
C ALA A 172 -8.17 -17.27 -22.60
N LEU A 173 -9.06 -16.30 -22.80
CA LEU A 173 -10.47 -16.51 -23.17
C LEU A 173 -10.74 -16.29 -24.67
N LEU A 174 -9.70 -15.98 -25.44
CA LEU A 174 -9.81 -15.81 -26.89
C LEU A 174 -9.62 -17.16 -27.58
N SER A 175 -10.44 -17.41 -28.60
CA SER A 175 -10.19 -18.51 -29.53
C SER A 175 -8.91 -18.24 -30.33
N ILE A 176 -8.09 -19.27 -30.50
CA ILE A 176 -6.97 -19.24 -31.43
C ILE A 176 -7.60 -19.47 -32.82
N GLU A 177 -7.79 -18.41 -33.59
CA GLU A 177 -8.07 -18.46 -35.00
C GLU A 177 -6.80 -18.43 -35.83
#